data_8d62ae4d7400dc220a7a2f3e535004b4
#
_entry.id   8d62ae4d7400dc220a7a2f3e535004b4
#
_cell.length_a   1.000
_cell.length_b   1.000
_cell.length_c   1.000
_cell.angle_alpha   90.00
_cell.angle_beta   90.00
_cell.angle_gamma   90.00
#
_symmetry.space_group_name_H-M   'P 1'
#
loop_
_entity.id
_entity.type
_entity.pdbx_description
1 polymer ?
#
loop_
_entity_poly.entity_id
_entity_poly.type
_entity_poly.pdbx_seq_one_letter_code
_entity_poly.pdbx_strand_id
1 'polypeptide(L)'
;MIWTRKHLLDIESLDADEIGVILDTARAFKAVGERTIKKVPALRGRTVVNLFVEPSTRTRISFELAAMRLNADVINFTAEASSLKKGETLRDTGKTLEALSADIIVVRHSAEGAPHLLSRVVDCSVVNAGDGAHEHPTQALLDTFTIFEKKGVVSGLNVTILGDILYSRVARSNIWALTKLGANVTLCGPPTLVPRIFEQMGCRVTHNVDEALADADIVNLLRIQHERQRLSAFPSIGEYRSLFGLTSERFARLKPDAIVMHPGPVNRGVEIDSEIADHPRSTILDQVTNGLAVRMAVMFLVSGGKTLPEPGE
;
A
#
# COMPACT_ATOMS: atom_id res chain seq x y z
N MET A 1 20.18 -3.81 -10.54
CA MET A 1 20.44 -4.39 -9.18
C MET A 1 19.76 -5.76 -9.09
N ILE A 2 20.26 -6.71 -8.29
CA ILE A 2 19.61 -8.01 -8.04
C ILE A 2 18.92 -7.92 -6.67
N TRP A 3 17.67 -8.34 -6.59
CA TRP A 3 16.95 -8.43 -5.31
C TRP A 3 17.56 -9.51 -4.41
N THR A 4 17.86 -9.17 -3.16
CA THR A 4 18.50 -10.08 -2.20
C THR A 4 17.72 -10.27 -0.90
N ARG A 5 16.66 -9.48 -0.69
CA ARG A 5 15.89 -9.54 0.55
C ARG A 5 14.94 -10.74 0.56
N LYS A 6 14.92 -11.42 1.68
CA LYS A 6 14.02 -12.55 1.97
C LYS A 6 12.60 -12.11 2.32
N HIS A 7 12.45 -10.91 2.91
CA HIS A 7 11.20 -10.38 3.41
C HIS A 7 10.92 -9.01 2.80
N LEU A 8 9.64 -8.60 2.80
CA LEU A 8 9.23 -7.20 2.61
C LEU A 8 8.44 -6.75 3.85
N LEU A 9 9.10 -6.09 4.78
CA LEU A 9 8.52 -5.70 6.08
C LEU A 9 8.06 -4.26 6.13
N ASP A 10 8.81 -3.36 5.49
CA ASP A 10 8.61 -1.90 5.47
C ASP A 10 9.19 -1.31 4.18
N ILE A 11 8.91 -0.02 3.93
CA ILE A 11 9.57 0.79 2.89
C ILE A 11 10.76 1.55 3.48
N GLU A 12 10.74 1.82 4.78
CA GLU A 12 11.80 2.57 5.44
C GLU A 12 13.18 1.95 5.22
N SER A 13 13.30 0.63 5.23
CA SER A 13 14.56 -0.07 5.05
C SER A 13 14.98 -0.26 3.59
N LEU A 14 14.10 -0.09 2.61
CA LEU A 14 14.44 -0.20 1.19
C LEU A 14 15.21 1.03 0.70
N ASP A 15 16.11 0.85 -0.26
CA ASP A 15 16.66 1.95 -1.04
C ASP A 15 15.86 2.21 -2.34
N ALA A 16 16.24 3.27 -3.07
CA ALA A 16 15.57 3.65 -4.31
C ALA A 16 15.72 2.59 -5.42
N ASP A 17 16.87 1.93 -5.47
CA ASP A 17 17.15 0.90 -6.48
C ASP A 17 16.32 -0.36 -6.21
N GLU A 18 16.18 -0.75 -4.95
CA GLU A 18 15.33 -1.88 -4.53
C GLU A 18 13.86 -1.62 -4.85
N ILE A 19 13.38 -0.39 -4.61
CA ILE A 19 12.04 0.04 -5.05
C ILE A 19 11.94 -0.08 -6.57
N GLY A 20 12.94 0.41 -7.32
CA GLY A 20 13.01 0.31 -8.78
C GLY A 20 12.88 -1.13 -9.28
N VAL A 21 13.60 -2.08 -8.68
CA VAL A 21 13.50 -3.52 -9.03
C VAL A 21 12.09 -4.04 -8.87
N ILE A 22 11.38 -3.67 -7.78
CA ILE A 22 10.00 -4.10 -7.58
C ILE A 22 9.08 -3.50 -8.65
N LEU A 23 9.24 -2.20 -8.98
CA LEU A 23 8.40 -1.53 -9.97
C LEU A 23 8.61 -2.10 -11.38
N ASP A 24 9.85 -2.38 -11.78
CA ASP A 24 10.16 -3.00 -13.08
C ASP A 24 9.61 -4.43 -13.18
N THR A 25 9.74 -5.21 -12.11
CA THR A 25 9.13 -6.54 -12.00
C THR A 25 7.60 -6.47 -12.07
N ALA A 26 7.00 -5.48 -11.42
CA ALA A 26 5.54 -5.27 -11.47
C ALA A 26 5.07 -4.91 -12.88
N ARG A 27 5.83 -4.10 -13.63
CA ARG A 27 5.52 -3.78 -15.03
C ARG A 27 5.45 -5.03 -15.89
N ALA A 28 6.40 -5.96 -15.72
CA ALA A 28 6.40 -7.21 -16.46
C ALA A 28 5.19 -8.10 -16.07
N PHE A 29 4.85 -8.19 -14.77
CA PHE A 29 3.64 -8.93 -14.35
C PHE A 29 2.32 -8.25 -14.75
N LYS A 30 2.29 -6.94 -14.89
CA LYS A 30 1.12 -6.24 -15.43
C LYS A 30 0.81 -6.70 -16.86
N ALA A 31 1.83 -6.81 -17.70
CA ALA A 31 1.71 -7.34 -19.07
C ALA A 31 1.16 -8.78 -19.10
N VAL A 32 1.50 -9.62 -18.11
CA VAL A 32 0.88 -10.95 -17.95
C VAL A 32 -0.62 -10.85 -17.71
N GLY A 33 -1.07 -9.84 -16.96
CA GLY A 33 -2.48 -9.60 -16.66
C GLY A 33 -3.33 -9.28 -17.89
N GLU A 34 -2.73 -8.85 -18.99
CA GLU A 34 -3.39 -8.52 -20.27
C GLU A 34 -3.52 -9.72 -21.22
N ARG A 35 -2.84 -10.84 -20.93
CA ARG A 35 -2.87 -12.07 -21.74
C ARG A 35 -4.19 -12.82 -21.60
N THR A 36 -4.50 -13.68 -22.56
CA THR A 36 -5.63 -14.62 -22.47
C THR A 36 -5.47 -15.56 -21.27
N ILE A 37 -4.27 -16.13 -21.10
CA ILE A 37 -3.89 -16.92 -19.91
C ILE A 37 -3.15 -16.02 -18.95
N LYS A 38 -3.82 -15.61 -17.87
CA LYS A 38 -3.33 -14.66 -16.88
C LYS A 38 -2.55 -15.35 -15.74
N LYS A 39 -1.91 -16.48 -16.02
CA LYS A 39 -1.11 -17.27 -15.08
C LYS A 39 0.30 -17.49 -15.59
N VAL A 40 1.24 -17.53 -14.67
CA VAL A 40 2.65 -17.90 -14.91
C VAL A 40 3.09 -18.87 -13.80
N PRO A 41 3.93 -19.89 -14.09
CA PRO A 41 4.30 -20.91 -13.11
C PRO A 41 5.42 -20.46 -12.15
N ALA A 42 5.53 -19.15 -11.88
CA ALA A 42 6.64 -18.56 -11.13
C ALA A 42 6.73 -19.02 -9.66
N LEU A 43 5.60 -19.45 -9.07
CA LEU A 43 5.53 -19.99 -7.71
C LEU A 43 4.88 -21.39 -7.68
N ARG A 44 5.00 -22.15 -8.79
CA ARG A 44 4.47 -23.52 -8.85
C ARG A 44 5.09 -24.41 -7.76
N GLY A 45 4.22 -25.07 -6.97
CA GLY A 45 4.62 -25.94 -5.85
C GLY A 45 5.05 -25.16 -4.59
N ARG A 46 4.81 -23.85 -4.55
CA ARG A 46 5.00 -23.02 -3.36
C ARG A 46 3.66 -22.75 -2.68
N THR A 47 3.67 -22.68 -1.36
CA THR A 47 2.51 -22.39 -0.53
C THR A 47 2.57 -20.96 -0.01
N VAL A 48 1.54 -20.16 -0.32
CA VAL A 48 1.36 -18.78 0.19
C VAL A 48 0.25 -18.78 1.23
N VAL A 49 0.55 -18.35 2.44
CA VAL A 49 -0.41 -18.22 3.52
C VAL A 49 -0.77 -16.75 3.73
N ASN A 50 -2.04 -16.41 3.57
CA ASN A 50 -2.59 -15.09 3.92
C ASN A 50 -3.05 -15.09 5.39
N LEU A 51 -2.20 -14.62 6.29
CA LEU A 51 -2.47 -14.50 7.74
C LEU A 51 -3.05 -13.11 8.05
N PHE A 52 -4.38 -12.98 7.97
CA PHE A 52 -5.10 -11.72 8.19
C PHE A 52 -5.76 -11.68 9.56
N VAL A 53 -5.03 -11.17 10.55
CA VAL A 53 -5.54 -10.95 11.92
C VAL A 53 -6.38 -9.68 12.00
N GLU A 54 -6.03 -8.64 11.22
CA GLU A 54 -6.87 -7.45 11.00
C GLU A 54 -7.68 -7.63 9.71
N PRO A 55 -9.02 -7.46 9.73
CA PRO A 55 -9.86 -7.63 8.55
C PRO A 55 -9.49 -6.70 7.38
N SER A 56 -9.42 -7.23 6.18
CA SER A 56 -9.27 -6.47 4.94
C SER A 56 -9.66 -7.29 3.72
N THR A 57 -10.82 -7.05 3.19
CA THR A 57 -11.33 -7.78 2.01
C THR A 57 -10.48 -7.52 0.77
N ARG A 58 -10.25 -6.25 0.43
CA ARG A 58 -9.48 -5.88 -0.78
C ARG A 58 -8.06 -6.41 -0.78
N THR A 59 -7.32 -6.17 0.32
CA THR A 59 -5.91 -6.59 0.40
C THR A 59 -5.79 -8.11 0.36
N ARG A 60 -6.65 -8.83 1.09
CA ARG A 60 -6.67 -10.30 1.09
C ARG A 60 -6.95 -10.87 -0.30
N ILE A 61 -8.05 -10.44 -0.94
CA ILE A 61 -8.41 -10.91 -2.29
C ILE A 61 -7.31 -10.60 -3.30
N SER A 62 -6.66 -9.43 -3.20
CA SER A 62 -5.59 -9.07 -4.12
C SER A 62 -4.34 -9.93 -3.95
N PHE A 63 -3.93 -10.27 -2.72
CA PHE A 63 -2.82 -11.20 -2.48
C PHE A 63 -3.19 -12.63 -2.89
N GLU A 64 -4.39 -13.08 -2.57
CA GLU A 64 -4.91 -14.38 -2.98
C GLU A 64 -4.88 -14.53 -4.52
N LEU A 65 -5.45 -13.56 -5.24
CA LEU A 65 -5.44 -13.57 -6.71
C LEU A 65 -4.02 -13.48 -7.28
N ALA A 66 -3.13 -12.69 -6.68
CA ALA A 66 -1.74 -12.58 -7.10
C ALA A 66 -1.00 -13.92 -6.95
N ALA A 67 -1.14 -14.60 -5.82
CA ALA A 67 -0.55 -15.93 -5.60
C ALA A 67 -1.11 -16.98 -6.57
N MET A 68 -2.43 -16.99 -6.81
CA MET A 68 -3.06 -17.88 -7.78
C MET A 68 -2.57 -17.62 -9.21
N ARG A 69 -2.28 -16.36 -9.59
CA ARG A 69 -1.71 -16.02 -10.90
C ARG A 69 -0.26 -16.45 -11.05
N LEU A 70 0.48 -16.53 -9.96
CA LEU A 70 1.83 -17.08 -9.91
C LEU A 70 1.84 -18.62 -9.83
N ASN A 71 0.67 -19.26 -9.86
CA ASN A 71 0.47 -20.71 -9.76
C ASN A 71 0.91 -21.30 -8.42
N ALA A 72 0.81 -20.53 -7.33
CA ALA A 72 1.02 -20.99 -5.96
C ALA A 72 -0.24 -21.64 -5.38
N ASP A 73 -0.06 -22.54 -4.40
CA ASP A 73 -1.12 -22.97 -3.51
C ASP A 73 -1.40 -21.88 -2.48
N VAL A 74 -2.69 -21.59 -2.21
CA VAL A 74 -3.08 -20.47 -1.34
C VAL A 74 -3.90 -20.95 -0.15
N ILE A 75 -3.48 -20.57 1.05
CA ILE A 75 -4.20 -20.79 2.30
C ILE A 75 -4.60 -19.45 2.90
N ASN A 76 -5.89 -19.25 3.13
CA ASN A 76 -6.40 -18.07 3.81
C ASN A 76 -6.67 -18.39 5.28
N PHE A 77 -5.97 -17.69 6.16
CA PHE A 77 -6.10 -17.80 7.61
C PHE A 77 -6.66 -16.49 8.17
N THR A 78 -7.86 -16.55 8.76
CA THR A 78 -8.51 -15.37 9.35
C THR A 78 -8.62 -15.52 10.85
N ALA A 79 -8.48 -14.40 11.59
CA ALA A 79 -8.56 -14.39 13.07
C ALA A 79 -9.88 -14.95 13.61
N GLU A 80 -10.98 -14.81 12.85
CA GLU A 80 -12.30 -15.28 13.28
C GLU A 80 -12.40 -16.80 13.37
N ALA A 81 -11.66 -17.52 12.53
CA ALA A 81 -11.66 -18.99 12.46
C ALA A 81 -10.43 -19.61 13.16
N SER A 82 -9.60 -18.81 13.86
CA SER A 82 -8.28 -19.26 14.30
C SER A 82 -8.15 -19.49 15.80
N SER A 83 -7.15 -20.30 16.17
CA SER A 83 -6.67 -20.54 17.53
C SER A 83 -6.11 -19.26 18.22
N LEU A 84 -5.85 -18.17 17.48
CA LEU A 84 -5.51 -16.86 18.05
C LEU A 84 -6.57 -16.36 19.02
N LYS A 85 -7.86 -16.65 18.78
CA LYS A 85 -8.94 -16.39 19.75
C LYS A 85 -8.86 -17.22 21.04
N LYS A 86 -8.14 -18.33 20.99
CA LYS A 86 -7.92 -19.21 22.15
C LYS A 86 -6.64 -18.86 22.94
N GLY A 87 -5.98 -17.73 22.59
CA GLY A 87 -4.76 -17.27 23.26
C GLY A 87 -3.46 -17.78 22.64
N GLU A 88 -3.48 -18.38 21.45
CA GLU A 88 -2.25 -18.73 20.71
C GLU A 88 -1.49 -17.46 20.35
N THR A 89 -0.17 -17.48 20.54
CA THR A 89 0.67 -16.31 20.20
C THR A 89 0.93 -16.25 18.69
N LEU A 90 1.22 -15.06 18.15
CA LEU A 90 1.63 -14.90 16.76
C LEU A 90 2.88 -15.73 16.43
N ARG A 91 3.77 -15.91 17.40
CA ARG A 91 4.96 -16.76 17.28
C ARG A 91 4.59 -18.23 17.05
N ASP A 92 3.70 -18.77 17.86
CA ASP A 92 3.27 -20.16 17.76
C ASP A 92 2.50 -20.41 16.47
N THR A 93 1.62 -19.48 16.09
CA THR A 93 0.93 -19.51 14.80
C THR A 93 1.94 -19.52 13.65
N GLY A 94 2.97 -18.66 13.68
CA GLY A 94 4.03 -18.65 12.66
C GLY A 94 4.75 -19.98 12.53
N LYS A 95 5.14 -20.57 13.67
CA LYS A 95 5.80 -21.89 13.70
C LYS A 95 4.91 -23.01 13.20
N THR A 96 3.62 -22.96 13.50
CA THR A 96 2.64 -23.92 12.99
C THR A 96 2.51 -23.83 11.47
N LEU A 97 2.42 -22.60 10.91
CA LEU A 97 2.35 -22.40 9.45
C LEU A 97 3.62 -22.85 8.76
N GLU A 98 4.78 -22.61 9.34
CA GLU A 98 6.07 -23.10 8.84
C GLU A 98 6.14 -24.63 8.83
N ALA A 99 5.69 -25.30 9.90
CA ALA A 99 5.60 -26.75 9.98
C ALA A 99 4.64 -27.36 8.94
N LEU A 100 3.66 -26.58 8.49
CA LEU A 100 2.77 -26.91 7.37
C LEU A 100 3.35 -26.55 5.98
N SER A 101 4.66 -26.28 5.93
CA SER A 101 5.41 -25.98 4.70
C SER A 101 4.99 -24.69 3.99
N ALA A 102 4.63 -23.64 4.73
CA ALA A 102 4.43 -22.32 4.16
C ALA A 102 5.77 -21.76 3.62
N ASP A 103 5.81 -21.37 2.35
CA ASP A 103 6.96 -20.70 1.73
C ASP A 103 6.92 -19.19 1.91
N ILE A 104 5.71 -18.60 1.89
CA ILE A 104 5.48 -17.18 2.06
C ILE A 104 4.31 -16.96 3.03
N ILE A 105 4.51 -16.14 4.05
CA ILE A 105 3.43 -15.66 4.93
C ILE A 105 3.18 -14.18 4.65
N VAL A 106 2.00 -13.88 4.13
CA VAL A 106 1.48 -12.52 3.97
C VAL A 106 0.72 -12.16 5.23
N VAL A 107 1.26 -11.28 6.04
CA VAL A 107 0.70 -10.97 7.36
C VAL A 107 0.09 -9.56 7.40
N ARG A 108 -1.15 -9.48 7.93
CA ARG A 108 -1.82 -8.22 8.27
C ARG A 108 -2.27 -8.26 9.73
N HIS A 109 -1.82 -7.28 10.52
CA HIS A 109 -2.03 -7.26 11.96
C HIS A 109 -2.36 -5.86 12.49
N SER A 110 -3.10 -5.76 13.59
CA SER A 110 -3.39 -4.49 14.26
C SER A 110 -2.23 -3.96 15.09
N ALA A 111 -1.33 -4.83 15.56
CA ALA A 111 -0.13 -4.43 16.29
C ALA A 111 1.00 -4.07 15.31
N GLU A 112 1.63 -2.94 15.56
CA GLU A 112 2.84 -2.48 14.87
C GLU A 112 4.00 -3.42 15.15
N GLY A 113 4.86 -3.68 14.14
CA GLY A 113 6.01 -4.57 14.25
C GLY A 113 5.69 -6.07 14.22
N ALA A 114 4.41 -6.47 14.11
CA ALA A 114 4.03 -7.88 14.04
C ALA A 114 4.72 -8.63 12.87
N PRO A 115 4.86 -8.08 11.66
CA PRO A 115 5.62 -8.71 10.58
C PRO A 115 7.11 -8.89 10.93
N HIS A 116 7.70 -7.91 11.61
CA HIS A 116 9.11 -7.98 12.05
C HIS A 116 9.31 -9.07 13.12
N LEU A 117 8.37 -9.20 14.06
CA LEU A 117 8.41 -10.30 15.03
C LEU A 117 8.35 -11.63 14.31
N LEU A 118 7.43 -11.78 13.36
CA LEU A 118 7.23 -13.03 12.62
C LEU A 118 8.46 -13.40 11.80
N SER A 119 9.09 -12.45 11.10
CA SER A 119 10.30 -12.68 10.29
C SER A 119 11.52 -13.16 11.07
N ARG A 120 11.54 -12.93 12.40
CA ARG A 120 12.61 -13.42 13.31
C ARG A 120 12.37 -14.82 13.84
N VAL A 121 11.18 -15.37 13.66
CA VAL A 121 10.80 -16.66 14.26
C VAL A 121 10.50 -17.74 13.22
N VAL A 122 10.34 -17.37 11.94
CA VAL A 122 10.11 -18.31 10.84
C VAL A 122 11.22 -18.23 9.79
N ASP A 123 11.50 -19.35 9.13
CA ASP A 123 12.45 -19.41 8.03
C ASP A 123 11.83 -19.16 6.64
N CYS A 124 10.49 -19.12 6.52
CA CYS A 124 9.82 -18.75 5.29
C CYS A 124 9.84 -17.22 5.06
N SER A 125 9.49 -16.78 3.85
CA SER A 125 9.42 -15.36 3.53
C SER A 125 8.21 -14.68 4.19
N VAL A 126 8.38 -13.45 4.68
CA VAL A 126 7.30 -12.65 5.29
C VAL A 126 7.06 -11.39 4.48
N VAL A 127 5.79 -11.13 4.16
CA VAL A 127 5.34 -9.92 3.46
C VAL A 127 4.35 -9.17 4.35
N ASN A 128 4.65 -7.92 4.67
CA ASN A 128 3.77 -7.03 5.42
C ASN A 128 2.62 -6.53 4.53
N ALA A 129 1.39 -6.94 4.87
CA ALA A 129 0.14 -6.47 4.24
C ALA A 129 -0.57 -5.37 5.07
N GLY A 130 0.15 -4.76 5.99
CA GLY A 130 -0.27 -3.65 6.85
C GLY A 130 -0.28 -4.01 8.33
N ASP A 131 0.50 -3.27 9.14
CA ASP A 131 0.61 -3.44 10.58
C ASP A 131 0.33 -2.14 11.34
N GLY A 132 -0.71 -2.14 12.16
CA GLY A 132 -1.13 -1.00 12.97
C GLY A 132 -1.24 0.32 12.19
N ALA A 133 -0.61 1.36 12.70
CA ALA A 133 -0.38 2.63 12.01
C ALA A 133 1.06 2.75 11.45
N HIS A 134 1.85 1.67 11.48
CA HIS A 134 3.27 1.66 11.09
C HIS A 134 3.44 1.69 9.56
N GLU A 135 3.28 0.57 8.85
CA GLU A 135 3.52 0.54 7.39
C GLU A 135 2.54 -0.37 6.62
N HIS A 136 2.39 -0.08 5.35
CA HIS A 136 1.74 -0.92 4.34
C HIS A 136 2.57 -0.91 3.04
N PRO A 137 3.70 -1.62 2.99
CA PRO A 137 4.68 -1.49 1.91
C PRO A 137 4.09 -1.67 0.52
N THR A 138 3.30 -2.73 0.31
CA THR A 138 2.71 -3.01 -1.01
C THR A 138 1.67 -1.97 -1.44
N GLN A 139 1.12 -1.17 -0.52
CA GLN A 139 0.25 -0.06 -0.88
C GLN A 139 1.09 1.12 -1.41
N ALA A 140 2.16 1.50 -0.73
CA ALA A 140 3.04 2.56 -1.23
C ALA A 140 3.68 2.20 -2.57
N LEU A 141 4.09 0.95 -2.74
CA LEU A 141 4.65 0.46 -4.01
C LEU A 141 3.64 0.54 -5.16
N LEU A 142 2.37 0.15 -4.93
CA LEU A 142 1.35 0.26 -5.97
C LEU A 142 0.96 1.72 -6.26
N ASP A 143 0.95 2.57 -5.24
CA ASP A 143 0.73 4.01 -5.41
C ASP A 143 1.85 4.61 -6.25
N THR A 144 3.10 4.34 -5.91
CA THR A 144 4.28 4.78 -6.65
C THR A 144 4.29 4.23 -8.09
N PHE A 145 3.93 2.95 -8.28
CA PHE A 145 3.82 2.35 -9.61
C PHE A 145 2.74 3.03 -10.45
N THR A 146 1.60 3.38 -9.84
CA THR A 146 0.53 4.12 -10.52
C THR A 146 0.98 5.52 -10.94
N ILE A 147 1.70 6.23 -10.06
CA ILE A 147 2.30 7.53 -10.39
C ILE A 147 3.25 7.39 -11.58
N PHE A 148 4.17 6.42 -11.51
CA PHE A 148 5.13 6.18 -12.57
C PHE A 148 4.45 5.88 -13.91
N GLU A 149 3.41 5.08 -13.95
CA GLU A 149 2.66 4.79 -15.18
C GLU A 149 1.94 6.00 -15.76
N LYS A 150 1.38 6.85 -14.91
CA LYS A 150 0.63 8.04 -15.36
C LYS A 150 1.52 9.23 -15.72
N LYS A 151 2.68 9.36 -15.08
CA LYS A 151 3.58 10.53 -15.22
C LYS A 151 4.92 10.20 -15.88
N GLY A 152 5.29 8.93 -16.01
CA GLY A 152 6.58 8.48 -16.56
C GLY A 152 7.77 8.65 -15.63
N VAL A 153 7.64 9.42 -14.57
CA VAL A 153 8.67 9.74 -13.57
C VAL A 153 8.05 9.91 -12.19
N VAL A 154 8.84 9.77 -11.15
CA VAL A 154 8.44 10.11 -9.76
C VAL A 154 9.27 11.29 -9.24
N SER A 155 10.56 11.33 -9.58
CA SER A 155 11.47 12.38 -9.15
C SER A 155 11.02 13.76 -9.62
N GLY A 156 11.06 14.73 -8.71
CA GLY A 156 10.68 16.13 -8.96
C GLY A 156 9.17 16.41 -8.97
N LEU A 157 8.30 15.40 -8.91
CA LEU A 157 6.85 15.62 -8.81
C LEU A 157 6.46 16.17 -7.45
N ASN A 158 5.48 17.06 -7.43
CA ASN A 158 4.85 17.58 -6.22
C ASN A 158 3.68 16.67 -5.84
N VAL A 159 3.84 15.91 -4.76
CA VAL A 159 2.84 14.95 -4.28
C VAL A 159 2.24 15.46 -2.97
N THR A 160 0.95 15.75 -2.99
CA THR A 160 0.20 16.13 -1.78
C THR A 160 -0.52 14.90 -1.22
N ILE A 161 -0.21 14.53 0.02
CA ILE A 161 -0.94 13.51 0.80
C ILE A 161 -1.89 14.26 1.74
N LEU A 162 -3.19 14.11 1.53
CA LEU A 162 -4.22 14.90 2.21
C LEU A 162 -5.12 14.01 3.06
N GLY A 163 -5.21 14.28 4.35
CA GLY A 163 -6.16 13.62 5.25
C GLY A 163 -5.61 13.21 6.61
N ASP A 164 -5.96 12.02 7.08
CA ASP A 164 -5.52 11.46 8.36
C ASP A 164 -4.12 10.84 8.22
N ILE A 165 -3.07 11.62 8.48
CA ILE A 165 -1.68 11.18 8.38
C ILE A 165 -1.26 10.39 9.64
N LEU A 166 -1.68 10.86 10.81
CA LEU A 166 -1.20 10.34 12.10
C LEU A 166 -1.52 8.85 12.28
N TYR A 167 -2.73 8.43 11.89
CA TYR A 167 -3.18 7.04 12.03
C TYR A 167 -3.05 6.23 10.73
N SER A 168 -2.47 6.81 9.67
CA SER A 168 -2.36 6.17 8.37
C SER A 168 -1.01 5.52 8.14
N ARG A 169 -0.98 4.19 8.19
CA ARG A 169 0.16 3.39 7.72
C ARG A 169 0.47 3.62 6.24
N VAL A 170 -0.55 3.96 5.43
CA VAL A 170 -0.37 4.26 4.01
C VAL A 170 0.40 5.57 3.82
N ALA A 171 0.09 6.60 4.62
CA ALA A 171 0.85 7.86 4.60
C ALA A 171 2.34 7.62 4.86
N ARG A 172 2.68 6.89 5.94
CA ARG A 172 4.08 6.62 6.30
C ARG A 172 4.84 5.90 5.19
N SER A 173 4.29 4.80 4.69
CA SER A 173 4.93 4.07 3.59
C SER A 173 5.07 4.91 2.33
N ASN A 174 4.08 5.76 1.98
CA ASN A 174 4.17 6.67 0.84
C ASN A 174 5.21 7.77 1.03
N ILE A 175 5.34 8.35 2.24
CA ILE A 175 6.40 9.33 2.53
C ILE A 175 7.75 8.71 2.24
N TRP A 176 8.05 7.53 2.81
CA TRP A 176 9.32 6.83 2.57
C TRP A 176 9.57 6.51 1.09
N ALA A 177 8.59 5.95 0.39
CA ALA A 177 8.75 5.58 -1.02
C ALA A 177 9.00 6.80 -1.90
N LEU A 178 8.17 7.84 -1.74
CA LEU A 178 8.19 9.01 -2.61
C LEU A 178 9.42 9.90 -2.37
N THR A 179 9.81 10.12 -1.11
CA THR A 179 11.00 10.92 -0.78
C THR A 179 12.28 10.24 -1.27
N LYS A 180 12.41 8.91 -1.12
CA LYS A 180 13.55 8.14 -1.65
C LYS A 180 13.65 8.19 -3.16
N LEU A 181 12.53 8.28 -3.86
CA LEU A 181 12.48 8.44 -5.32
C LEU A 181 12.56 9.88 -5.79
N GLY A 182 12.80 10.83 -4.88
CA GLY A 182 13.05 12.23 -5.20
C GLY A 182 11.81 13.08 -5.48
N ALA A 183 10.62 12.66 -5.05
CA ALA A 183 9.42 13.49 -5.10
C ALA A 183 9.40 14.53 -3.97
N ASN A 184 8.76 15.67 -4.22
CA ASN A 184 8.48 16.71 -3.22
C ASN A 184 7.17 16.38 -2.52
N VAL A 185 7.23 15.82 -1.30
CA VAL A 185 6.05 15.39 -0.56
C VAL A 185 5.55 16.49 0.34
N THR A 186 4.26 16.85 0.22
CA THR A 186 3.55 17.76 1.13
C THR A 186 2.44 16.99 1.84
N LEU A 187 2.41 17.07 3.17
CA LEU A 187 1.36 16.51 4.00
C LEU A 187 0.39 17.62 4.37
N CYS A 188 -0.92 17.37 4.21
CA CYS A 188 -1.95 18.34 4.55
C CYS A 188 -3.13 17.68 5.29
N GLY A 189 -3.70 18.42 6.23
CA GLY A 189 -4.87 18.03 7.01
C GLY A 189 -4.98 18.79 8.32
N PRO A 190 -5.92 18.44 9.19
CA PRO A 190 -6.08 19.06 10.51
C PRO A 190 -4.78 18.99 11.33
N PRO A 191 -4.42 20.03 12.10
CA PRO A 191 -3.21 20.02 12.94
C PRO A 191 -3.14 18.82 13.90
N THR A 192 -4.29 18.36 14.36
CA THR A 192 -4.42 17.17 15.23
C THR A 192 -4.08 15.86 14.54
N LEU A 193 -4.17 15.80 13.21
CA LEU A 193 -3.93 14.62 12.39
C LEU A 193 -2.63 14.72 11.55
N VAL A 194 -2.05 15.91 11.45
CA VAL A 194 -0.82 16.16 10.67
C VAL A 194 0.18 16.94 11.51
N PRO A 195 0.74 16.34 12.58
CA PRO A 195 1.73 17.02 13.40
C PRO A 195 3.05 17.25 12.64
N ARG A 196 3.71 18.39 12.92
CA ARG A 196 4.95 18.81 12.24
C ARG A 196 6.14 17.86 12.40
N ILE A 197 6.06 16.91 13.33
CA ILE A 197 7.12 15.89 13.51
C ILE A 197 7.38 15.09 12.22
N PHE A 198 6.39 14.98 11.35
CA PHE A 198 6.55 14.31 10.05
C PHE A 198 7.55 15.01 9.12
N GLU A 199 7.88 16.28 9.34
CA GLU A 199 8.91 16.98 8.57
C GLU A 199 10.30 16.31 8.70
N GLN A 200 10.54 15.57 9.78
CA GLN A 200 11.75 14.76 9.97
C GLN A 200 11.88 13.60 8.98
N MET A 201 10.78 13.21 8.31
CA MET A 201 10.77 12.20 7.25
C MET A 201 11.09 12.78 5.86
N GLY A 202 11.52 14.06 5.77
CA GLY A 202 11.90 14.70 4.51
C GLY A 202 10.73 15.25 3.71
N CYS A 203 9.57 15.47 4.32
CA CYS A 203 8.38 16.06 3.70
C CYS A 203 8.05 17.43 4.30
N ARG A 204 7.21 18.20 3.61
CA ARG A 204 6.65 19.46 4.07
C ARG A 204 5.30 19.23 4.77
N VAL A 205 5.01 19.97 5.83
CA VAL A 205 3.71 19.98 6.51
C VAL A 205 3.03 21.33 6.35
N THR A 206 1.77 21.33 5.90
CA THR A 206 0.89 22.51 5.90
C THR A 206 -0.51 22.13 6.34
N HIS A 207 -1.24 23.08 6.91
CA HIS A 207 -2.65 22.94 7.29
C HIS A 207 -3.57 23.77 6.39
N ASN A 208 -3.02 24.38 5.34
CA ASN A 208 -3.74 25.12 4.32
C ASN A 208 -3.88 24.26 3.07
N VAL A 209 -5.10 23.81 2.78
CA VAL A 209 -5.39 22.92 1.64
C VAL A 209 -5.15 23.61 0.31
N ASP A 210 -5.52 24.89 0.18
CA ASP A 210 -5.35 25.63 -1.07
C ASP A 210 -3.85 25.80 -1.40
N GLU A 211 -3.00 26.03 -0.39
CA GLU A 211 -1.55 26.05 -0.53
C GLU A 211 -1.00 24.66 -0.90
N ALA A 212 -1.49 23.61 -0.27
CA ALA A 212 -1.03 22.24 -0.54
C ALA A 212 -1.39 21.76 -1.96
N LEU A 213 -2.48 22.26 -2.52
CA LEU A 213 -3.00 21.84 -3.83
C LEU A 213 -2.49 22.70 -4.99
N ALA A 214 -1.99 23.92 -4.74
CA ALA A 214 -1.67 24.90 -5.77
C ALA A 214 -0.75 24.37 -6.88
N ASP A 215 0.29 23.64 -6.52
CA ASP A 215 1.30 23.10 -7.44
C ASP A 215 1.32 21.57 -7.49
N ALA A 216 0.30 20.90 -6.94
CA ALA A 216 0.25 19.45 -6.85
C ALA A 216 0.13 18.80 -8.26
N ASP A 217 1.04 17.88 -8.56
CA ASP A 217 0.95 16.97 -9.71
C ASP A 217 0.13 15.73 -9.35
N ILE A 218 0.18 15.35 -8.08
CA ILE A 218 -0.51 14.19 -7.52
C ILE A 218 -1.21 14.61 -6.22
N VAL A 219 -2.49 14.25 -6.08
CA VAL A 219 -3.22 14.39 -4.82
C VAL A 219 -3.62 13.00 -4.34
N ASN A 220 -2.94 12.49 -3.31
CA ASN A 220 -3.27 11.22 -2.69
C ASN A 220 -4.11 11.46 -1.44
N LEU A 221 -5.40 11.16 -1.54
CA LEU A 221 -6.36 11.36 -0.46
C LEU A 221 -6.34 10.17 0.51
N LEU A 222 -6.49 10.46 1.78
CA LEU A 222 -6.57 9.42 2.81
C LEU A 222 -7.94 9.44 3.48
N ARG A 223 -8.46 8.24 3.73
CA ARG A 223 -9.68 8.06 4.50
C ARG A 223 -9.48 8.52 5.95
N ILE A 224 -10.48 9.18 6.51
CA ILE A 224 -10.52 9.42 7.95
C ILE A 224 -10.76 8.10 8.68
N GLN A 225 -9.86 7.74 9.59
CA GLN A 225 -9.86 6.45 10.29
C GLN A 225 -10.55 6.55 11.65
N HIS A 226 -11.87 6.79 11.65
CA HIS A 226 -12.65 6.94 12.88
C HIS A 226 -12.46 5.78 13.86
N GLU A 227 -12.30 4.56 13.33
CA GLU A 227 -12.10 3.34 14.13
C GLU A 227 -10.77 3.29 14.89
N ARG A 228 -9.80 4.14 14.53
CA ARG A 228 -8.47 4.22 15.17
C ARG A 228 -8.32 5.45 16.07
N GLN A 229 -9.20 6.42 15.92
CA GLN A 229 -9.16 7.64 16.71
C GLN A 229 -9.75 7.38 18.10
N ARG A 230 -8.95 7.58 19.15
CA ARG A 230 -9.40 7.47 20.54
C ARG A 230 -10.18 8.72 21.02
N LEU A 231 -9.96 9.86 20.37
CA LEU A 231 -10.58 11.15 20.64
C LEU A 231 -11.05 11.75 19.30
N SER A 232 -12.06 12.60 19.32
CA SER A 232 -12.48 13.37 18.15
C SER A 232 -11.33 14.30 17.72
N ALA A 233 -10.73 14.03 16.56
CA ALA A 233 -9.60 14.81 16.05
C ALA A 233 -10.04 16.10 15.35
N PHE A 234 -11.34 16.25 15.06
CA PHE A 234 -11.98 17.42 14.46
C PHE A 234 -13.44 17.49 14.89
N PRO A 235 -14.08 18.69 14.88
CA PRO A 235 -15.40 18.88 15.47
C PRO A 235 -16.53 18.13 14.77
N SER A 236 -16.52 18.07 13.42
CA SER A 236 -17.54 17.37 12.64
C SER A 236 -17.04 16.96 11.25
N ILE A 237 -17.72 15.98 10.63
CA ILE A 237 -17.46 15.57 9.25
C ILE A 237 -17.71 16.73 8.27
N GLY A 238 -18.75 17.55 8.51
CA GLY A 238 -19.06 18.70 7.68
C GLY A 238 -17.94 19.74 7.70
N GLU A 239 -17.38 20.02 8.88
CA GLU A 239 -16.24 20.93 9.02
C GLU A 239 -14.98 20.35 8.38
N TYR A 240 -14.71 19.06 8.58
CA TYR A 240 -13.60 18.39 7.89
C TYR A 240 -13.73 18.53 6.37
N ARG A 241 -14.89 18.22 5.78
CA ARG A 241 -15.14 18.37 4.34
C ARG A 241 -14.92 19.80 3.87
N SER A 242 -15.45 20.78 4.60
CA SER A 242 -15.32 22.21 4.26
C SER A 242 -13.86 22.67 4.25
N LEU A 243 -13.08 22.27 5.25
CA LEU A 243 -11.70 22.71 5.42
C LEU A 243 -10.69 21.87 4.64
N PHE A 244 -10.88 20.53 4.56
CA PHE A 244 -9.88 19.57 4.08
C PHE A 244 -10.36 18.62 2.99
N GLY A 245 -11.66 18.60 2.64
CA GLY A 245 -12.17 17.77 1.56
C GLY A 245 -11.69 18.26 0.18
N LEU A 246 -11.42 17.34 -0.74
CA LEU A 246 -11.25 17.66 -2.16
C LEU A 246 -12.63 17.87 -2.78
N THR A 247 -13.10 19.11 -2.75
CA THR A 247 -14.37 19.54 -3.36
C THR A 247 -14.18 19.79 -4.85
N SER A 248 -15.29 19.82 -5.60
CA SER A 248 -15.28 20.13 -7.05
C SER A 248 -14.66 21.49 -7.35
N GLU A 249 -14.83 22.47 -6.47
CA GLU A 249 -14.20 23.79 -6.59
C GLU A 249 -12.68 23.70 -6.47
N ARG A 250 -12.14 22.97 -5.48
CA ARG A 250 -10.70 22.73 -5.32
C ARG A 250 -10.12 21.90 -6.47
N PHE A 251 -10.85 20.86 -6.88
CA PHE A 251 -10.46 20.02 -8.00
C PHE A 251 -10.33 20.80 -9.32
N ALA A 252 -11.22 21.76 -9.58
CA ALA A 252 -11.17 22.61 -10.76
C ALA A 252 -9.92 23.51 -10.80
N ARG A 253 -9.32 23.80 -9.63
CA ARG A 253 -8.12 24.64 -9.50
C ARG A 253 -6.82 23.85 -9.58
N LEU A 254 -6.86 22.51 -9.57
CA LEU A 254 -5.68 21.68 -9.77
C LEU A 254 -5.11 21.86 -11.18
N LYS A 255 -3.81 21.55 -11.34
CA LYS A 255 -3.19 21.45 -12.66
C LYS A 255 -4.03 20.56 -13.59
N PRO A 256 -4.13 20.88 -14.90
CA PRO A 256 -4.96 20.12 -15.84
C PRO A 256 -4.59 18.63 -15.93
N ASP A 257 -3.31 18.31 -15.73
CA ASP A 257 -2.75 16.96 -15.76
C ASP A 257 -2.58 16.33 -14.35
N ALA A 258 -2.98 17.03 -13.30
CA ALA A 258 -2.94 16.48 -11.94
C ALA A 258 -3.83 15.24 -11.81
N ILE A 259 -3.32 14.19 -11.17
CA ILE A 259 -4.09 12.97 -10.90
C ILE A 259 -4.51 12.89 -9.43
N VAL A 260 -5.66 12.26 -9.21
CA VAL A 260 -6.22 12.01 -7.87
C VAL A 260 -6.12 10.52 -7.57
N MET A 261 -5.61 10.21 -6.38
CA MET A 261 -5.39 8.86 -5.86
C MET A 261 -6.11 8.67 -4.53
N HIS A 262 -6.45 7.43 -4.21
CA HIS A 262 -7.03 7.07 -2.91
C HIS A 262 -6.84 5.57 -2.65
N PRO A 263 -6.26 5.14 -1.50
CA PRO A 263 -6.01 3.72 -1.22
C PRO A 263 -7.29 2.92 -0.95
N GLY A 264 -8.43 3.59 -0.83
CA GLY A 264 -9.74 3.03 -0.52
C GLY A 264 -9.86 2.44 0.92
N PRO A 265 -11.10 2.23 1.41
CA PRO A 265 -12.36 2.62 0.79
C PRO A 265 -12.55 4.14 0.77
N VAL A 266 -13.26 4.65 -0.22
CA VAL A 266 -13.57 6.06 -0.35
C VAL A 266 -14.83 6.39 0.47
N ASN A 267 -14.78 7.43 1.33
CA ASN A 267 -15.96 8.01 1.94
C ASN A 267 -16.43 9.20 1.07
N ARG A 268 -17.29 8.90 0.10
CA ARG A 268 -17.83 9.92 -0.82
C ARG A 268 -18.56 11.02 -0.06
N GLY A 269 -18.26 12.26 -0.39
CA GLY A 269 -18.82 13.45 0.29
C GLY A 269 -18.15 13.79 1.63
N VAL A 270 -17.02 13.14 1.96
CA VAL A 270 -16.20 13.46 3.13
C VAL A 270 -14.83 13.95 2.66
N GLU A 271 -13.89 13.05 2.34
CA GLU A 271 -12.56 13.42 1.85
C GLU A 271 -12.53 13.77 0.36
N ILE A 272 -13.55 13.36 -0.41
CA ILE A 272 -13.66 13.59 -1.85
C ILE A 272 -15.12 13.68 -2.29
N ASP A 273 -15.46 14.61 -3.16
CA ASP A 273 -16.77 14.65 -3.78
C ASP A 273 -16.95 13.48 -4.77
N SER A 274 -18.18 12.94 -4.84
CA SER A 274 -18.48 11.69 -5.55
C SER A 274 -18.08 11.73 -7.03
N GLU A 275 -18.31 12.87 -7.71
CA GLU A 275 -18.00 13.05 -9.12
C GLU A 275 -16.49 13.05 -9.41
N ILE A 276 -15.65 13.47 -8.44
CA ILE A 276 -14.20 13.45 -8.60
C ILE A 276 -13.68 12.01 -8.53
N ALA A 277 -14.26 11.17 -7.64
CA ALA A 277 -13.85 9.77 -7.53
C ALA A 277 -14.04 8.99 -8.84
N ASP A 278 -15.00 9.38 -9.67
CA ASP A 278 -15.32 8.75 -10.95
C ASP A 278 -14.78 9.55 -12.17
N HIS A 279 -14.04 10.64 -11.93
CA HIS A 279 -13.48 11.51 -12.98
C HIS A 279 -12.31 10.83 -13.71
N PRO A 280 -12.06 11.09 -15.01
CA PRO A 280 -10.92 10.51 -15.76
C PRO A 280 -9.52 10.80 -15.16
N ARG A 281 -9.35 11.86 -14.37
CA ARG A 281 -8.12 12.12 -13.62
C ARG A 281 -8.01 11.33 -12.30
N SER A 282 -9.05 10.60 -11.90
CA SER A 282 -9.02 9.70 -10.76
C SER A 282 -8.39 8.37 -11.17
N THR A 283 -7.35 7.95 -10.47
CA THR A 283 -6.61 6.70 -10.75
C THR A 283 -6.91 5.60 -9.71
N ILE A 284 -8.01 5.72 -8.99
CA ILE A 284 -8.38 4.80 -7.90
C ILE A 284 -8.51 3.35 -8.40
N LEU A 285 -9.11 3.14 -9.58
CA LEU A 285 -9.24 1.81 -10.16
C LEU A 285 -7.92 1.32 -10.79
N ASP A 286 -7.11 2.22 -11.34
CA ASP A 286 -5.74 1.88 -11.76
C ASP A 286 -4.89 1.37 -10.58
N GLN A 287 -5.00 2.00 -9.39
CA GLN A 287 -4.32 1.53 -8.17
C GLN A 287 -4.74 0.09 -7.81
N VAL A 288 -6.01 -0.27 -7.98
CA VAL A 288 -6.48 -1.64 -7.73
C VAL A 288 -5.83 -2.64 -8.69
N THR A 289 -5.81 -2.32 -9.98
CA THR A 289 -5.18 -3.16 -11.01
C THR A 289 -3.67 -3.27 -10.79
N ASN A 290 -3.01 -2.16 -10.54
CA ASN A 290 -1.57 -2.08 -10.29
C ASN A 290 -1.18 -2.83 -9.00
N GLY A 291 -2.09 -2.82 -8.02
CA GLY A 291 -1.89 -3.56 -6.77
C GLY A 291 -1.73 -5.07 -6.97
N LEU A 292 -2.39 -5.62 -7.97
CA LEU A 292 -2.23 -7.04 -8.31
C LEU A 292 -0.83 -7.32 -8.86
N ALA A 293 -0.37 -6.52 -9.82
CA ALA A 293 0.95 -6.67 -10.43
C ALA A 293 2.09 -6.49 -9.41
N VAL A 294 1.99 -5.47 -8.55
CA VAL A 294 2.97 -5.22 -7.47
C VAL A 294 3.03 -6.38 -6.49
N ARG A 295 1.88 -6.94 -6.09
CA ARG A 295 1.85 -8.10 -5.17
C ARG A 295 2.41 -9.36 -5.80
N MET A 296 2.19 -9.57 -7.11
CA MET A 296 2.87 -10.64 -7.86
C MET A 296 4.39 -10.43 -7.84
N ALA A 297 4.86 -9.22 -8.15
CA ALA A 297 6.29 -8.89 -8.14
C ALA A 297 6.93 -9.13 -6.77
N VAL A 298 6.30 -8.65 -5.70
CA VAL A 298 6.80 -8.83 -4.33
C VAL A 298 6.92 -10.31 -3.97
N MET A 299 5.86 -11.11 -4.17
CA MET A 299 5.90 -12.54 -3.84
C MET A 299 6.93 -13.30 -4.66
N PHE A 300 7.08 -12.96 -5.94
CA PHE A 300 8.10 -13.52 -6.80
C PHE A 300 9.52 -13.22 -6.29
N LEU A 301 9.80 -11.95 -5.98
CA LEU A 301 11.11 -11.49 -5.53
C LEU A 301 11.51 -12.09 -4.16
N VAL A 302 10.61 -12.07 -3.17
CA VAL A 302 10.90 -12.63 -1.84
C VAL A 302 11.03 -14.15 -1.84
N SER A 303 10.52 -14.82 -2.88
CA SER A 303 10.74 -16.27 -3.09
C SER A 303 12.08 -16.62 -3.74
N GLY A 304 12.93 -15.63 -4.03
CA GLY A 304 14.22 -15.79 -4.71
C GLY A 304 14.14 -15.74 -6.23
N GLY A 305 13.04 -15.27 -6.80
CA GLY A 305 12.87 -15.09 -8.25
C GLY A 305 13.83 -14.04 -8.81
N LYS A 306 14.54 -14.39 -9.89
CA LYS A 306 15.53 -13.51 -10.55
C LYS A 306 15.15 -13.17 -11.98
N THR A 307 14.52 -14.10 -12.66
CA THR A 307 14.14 -13.98 -14.08
C THR A 307 12.69 -14.41 -14.21
N LEU A 308 11.89 -13.60 -14.89
CA LEU A 308 10.51 -13.98 -15.14
C LEU A 308 10.46 -15.20 -16.05
N PRO A 309 9.59 -16.20 -15.77
CA PRO A 309 9.42 -17.33 -16.67
C PRO A 309 8.91 -16.83 -18.03
N GLU A 310 9.50 -17.35 -19.11
CA GLU A 310 9.06 -17.06 -20.46
C GLU A 310 7.61 -17.59 -20.69
N PRO A 311 6.87 -16.99 -21.64
CA PRO A 311 5.55 -17.47 -21.97
C PRO A 311 5.67 -18.85 -22.63
N GLY A 312 5.31 -19.92 -21.90
CA GLY A 312 5.27 -21.29 -22.45
C GLY A 312 6.00 -22.35 -21.66
N GLU A 313 6.68 -22.00 -20.56
CA GLU A 313 7.25 -22.98 -19.61
C GLU A 313 6.29 -23.38 -18.49
#